data_7a18b58e6febd6cb3a9c823085f00c26
#
_entry.id   7a18b58e6febd6cb3a9c823085f00c26
#
_cell.length_a   1.000
_cell.length_b   1.000
_cell.length_c   1.000
_cell.angle_alpha   90.00
_cell.angle_beta   90.00
_cell.angle_gamma   90.00
#
_symmetry.space_group_name_H-M   'P 1'
#
loop_
_entity.id
_entity.type
_entity.pdbx_description
1 polymer ?
#
loop_
_entity_poly.entity_id
_entity_poly.type
_entity_poly.pdbx_seq_one_letter_code
_entity_poly.pdbx_strand_id
1 'polypeptide(L)'
;MKREKREGSRGKRSGREKTKGLFRTVGHGGDSGSIEDLEKAAMSVLIGTNTAEAHPVIASRMKRAQKLFGQKSHVFDIRKHEMAERADYFYQPKPGTDLVWLGAVTKYIIDNDLHDKAFLDEWVDYFDEYYKSLEPFTMEFAEETTGIPKERLIKFAHEVAKAESVAICWAMGITQQDIGSDSSTAISNLLLVTGNYRKPGAGAYPLRGHNNVQGCSDMGSMPDQFPGYQLVTD
;
A
#
# COMPACT_ATOMS: atom_id res chain seq x y z
N MET A 1 32.07 17.50 -7.84
CA MET A 1 31.30 16.43 -7.17
C MET A 1 31.05 16.87 -5.72
N LYS A 2 29.95 17.58 -5.48
CA LYS A 2 29.59 18.10 -4.14
C LYS A 2 28.69 17.07 -3.45
N ARG A 3 29.17 16.53 -2.33
CA ARG A 3 28.33 15.77 -1.39
C ARG A 3 27.35 16.75 -0.73
N GLU A 4 26.10 16.72 -1.10
CA GLU A 4 25.05 17.40 -0.34
C GLU A 4 24.88 16.73 1.02
N LYS A 5 24.91 17.55 2.07
CA LYS A 5 24.69 17.15 3.45
C LYS A 5 23.28 16.61 3.62
N ARG A 6 23.17 15.30 3.81
CA ARG A 6 21.92 14.62 4.20
C ARG A 6 21.79 14.61 5.71
N GLU A 7 21.40 15.71 6.30
CA GLU A 7 21.00 15.71 7.71
C GLU A 7 19.75 16.58 7.90
N GLY A 8 18.70 15.99 8.42
CA GLY A 8 17.57 16.74 9.00
C GLY A 8 16.20 16.60 8.36
N SER A 9 15.72 15.42 7.95
CA SER A 9 14.28 15.31 7.64
C SER A 9 13.72 13.88 7.52
N ARG A 10 14.11 12.93 8.37
CA ARG A 10 13.55 11.56 8.28
C ARG A 10 12.02 11.52 8.42
N GLY A 11 11.43 12.32 9.29
CA GLY A 11 9.97 12.40 9.46
C GLY A 11 9.22 13.04 8.29
N LYS A 12 9.81 14.05 7.66
CA LYS A 12 9.22 14.72 6.49
C LYS A 12 9.27 13.88 5.21
N ARG A 13 10.26 12.99 5.06
CA ARG A 13 10.36 12.08 3.92
C ARG A 13 9.20 11.08 3.85
N SER A 14 8.81 10.48 4.97
CA SER A 14 7.82 9.39 4.92
C SER A 14 6.44 9.83 4.45
N GLY A 15 5.98 11.01 4.84
CA GLY A 15 4.72 11.59 4.34
C GLY A 15 4.76 11.89 2.85
N ARG A 16 5.86 12.49 2.40
CA ARG A 16 6.08 12.87 1.00
C ARG A 16 6.21 11.65 0.06
N GLU A 17 6.83 10.58 0.51
CA GLU A 17 7.00 9.35 -0.28
C GLU A 17 5.69 8.57 -0.44
N LYS A 18 4.86 8.50 0.61
CA LYS A 18 3.50 7.94 0.52
C LYS A 18 2.66 8.67 -0.52
N THR A 19 2.67 9.99 -0.45
CA THR A 19 1.94 10.88 -1.33
C THR A 19 2.43 10.78 -2.77
N LYS A 20 3.74 10.79 -3.01
CA LYS A 20 4.32 10.67 -4.36
C LYS A 20 3.93 9.38 -5.07
N GLY A 21 3.91 8.25 -4.36
CA GLY A 21 3.52 6.96 -4.94
C GLY A 21 2.10 6.96 -5.47
N LEU A 22 1.16 7.51 -4.70
CA LEU A 22 -0.25 7.64 -5.11
C LEU A 22 -0.46 8.72 -6.18
N PHE A 23 0.22 9.86 -6.10
CA PHE A 23 0.14 10.90 -7.14
C PHE A 23 0.57 10.39 -8.52
N ARG A 24 1.55 9.48 -8.58
CA ARG A 24 2.02 8.88 -9.84
C ARG A 24 0.99 7.96 -10.50
N THR A 25 0.05 7.43 -9.73
CA THR A 25 -0.89 6.42 -10.20
C THR A 25 -2.32 6.94 -10.28
N VAL A 26 -2.83 7.50 -9.18
CA VAL A 26 -4.24 7.93 -9.10
C VAL A 26 -4.41 9.44 -9.01
N GLY A 27 -3.32 10.20 -9.15
CA GLY A 27 -3.35 11.68 -9.17
C GLY A 27 -3.70 12.33 -7.84
N HIS A 28 -3.81 11.57 -6.75
CA HIS A 28 -4.14 12.06 -5.41
C HIS A 28 -3.35 11.33 -4.33
N GLY A 29 -2.90 12.03 -3.31
CA GLY A 29 -2.02 11.51 -2.27
C GLY A 29 -2.69 11.23 -0.93
N GLY A 30 -4.00 11.11 -0.89
CA GLY A 30 -4.80 10.85 0.32
C GLY A 30 -5.35 9.44 0.41
N ASP A 31 -6.11 9.18 1.47
CA ASP A 31 -6.85 7.95 1.65
C ASP A 31 -7.98 7.83 0.63
N SER A 32 -8.26 6.62 0.15
CA SER A 32 -9.32 6.37 -0.82
C SER A 32 -10.71 6.39 -0.21
N GLY A 33 -10.82 6.31 1.11
CA GLY A 33 -12.07 6.29 1.85
C GLY A 33 -11.89 6.68 3.31
N SER A 34 -12.96 6.55 4.07
CA SER A 34 -13.00 6.87 5.50
C SER A 34 -12.56 5.67 6.37
N ILE A 35 -12.34 5.93 7.66
CA ILE A 35 -12.10 4.87 8.65
C ILE A 35 -13.29 3.90 8.72
N GLU A 36 -14.51 4.37 8.48
CA GLU A 36 -15.72 3.54 8.45
C GLU A 36 -15.74 2.60 7.25
N ASP A 37 -15.16 3.00 6.13
CA ASP A 37 -15.09 2.16 4.94
C ASP A 37 -14.18 0.95 5.14
N LEU A 38 -13.17 1.03 6.00
CA LEU A 38 -12.33 -0.12 6.35
C LEU A 38 -13.11 -1.29 6.96
N GLU A 39 -14.24 -1.03 7.63
CA GLU A 39 -15.11 -2.09 8.14
C GLU A 39 -15.90 -2.80 7.03
N LYS A 40 -16.09 -2.16 5.89
CA LYS A 40 -16.86 -2.68 4.75
C LYS A 40 -16.03 -3.53 3.80
N ALA A 41 -14.71 -3.46 3.91
CA ALA A 41 -13.81 -4.24 3.06
C ALA A 41 -14.00 -5.74 3.33
N ALA A 42 -14.06 -6.55 2.27
CA ALA A 42 -14.06 -8.01 2.40
C ALA A 42 -12.69 -8.54 2.87
N MET A 43 -11.63 -7.80 2.52
CA MET A 43 -10.25 -8.14 2.91
C MET A 43 -9.49 -6.88 3.31
N SER A 44 -8.72 -6.97 4.39
CA SER A 44 -7.75 -5.97 4.82
C SER A 44 -6.32 -6.50 4.69
N VAL A 45 -5.43 -5.69 4.13
CA VAL A 45 -4.00 -5.98 4.02
C VAL A 45 -3.22 -4.90 4.76
N LEU A 46 -2.46 -5.28 5.77
CA LEU A 46 -1.61 -4.38 6.56
C LEU A 46 -0.15 -4.59 6.16
N ILE A 47 0.55 -3.53 5.76
CA ILE A 47 1.92 -3.61 5.30
C ILE A 47 2.80 -2.62 6.06
N GLY A 48 3.76 -3.12 6.84
CA GLY A 48 4.72 -2.28 7.57
C GLY A 48 4.05 -1.29 8.54
N THR A 49 3.00 -1.76 9.26
CA THR A 49 2.24 -0.93 10.20
C THR A 49 1.83 -1.69 11.46
N ASN A 50 2.28 -1.23 12.61
CA ASN A 50 1.78 -1.69 13.91
C ASN A 50 0.51 -0.91 14.30
N THR A 51 -0.58 -1.24 13.60
CA THR A 51 -1.84 -0.48 13.66
C THR A 51 -2.48 -0.51 15.05
N ALA A 52 -2.31 -1.59 15.82
CA ALA A 52 -2.86 -1.69 17.17
C ALA A 52 -2.29 -0.64 18.13
N GLU A 53 -1.00 -0.33 18.00
CA GLU A 53 -0.33 0.66 18.85
C GLU A 53 -0.41 2.08 18.27
N ALA A 54 -0.14 2.23 16.95
CA ALA A 54 -0.04 3.55 16.33
C ALA A 54 -1.39 4.16 15.92
N HIS A 55 -2.39 3.31 15.63
CA HIS A 55 -3.73 3.73 15.15
C HIS A 55 -4.82 2.89 15.82
N PRO A 56 -5.00 2.95 17.16
CA PRO A 56 -5.83 2.02 17.92
C PRO A 56 -7.31 2.04 17.51
N VAL A 57 -7.83 3.20 17.08
CA VAL A 57 -9.22 3.32 16.60
C VAL A 57 -9.41 2.52 15.31
N ILE A 58 -8.47 2.63 14.36
CA ILE A 58 -8.49 1.86 13.11
C ILE A 58 -8.37 0.36 13.40
N ALA A 59 -7.41 -0.02 14.25
CA ALA A 59 -7.23 -1.42 14.65
C ALA A 59 -8.48 -2.00 15.33
N SER A 60 -9.16 -1.22 16.17
CA SER A 60 -10.42 -1.63 16.82
C SER A 60 -11.52 -1.90 15.79
N ARG A 61 -11.67 -1.03 14.78
CA ARG A 61 -12.64 -1.24 13.70
C ARG A 61 -12.32 -2.45 12.84
N MET A 62 -11.05 -2.66 12.47
CA MET A 62 -10.63 -3.86 11.74
C MET A 62 -10.88 -5.15 12.54
N LYS A 63 -10.54 -5.16 13.84
CA LYS A 63 -10.85 -6.30 14.74
C LYS A 63 -12.35 -6.56 14.83
N ARG A 64 -13.16 -5.51 14.86
CA ARG A 64 -14.61 -5.60 14.82
C ARG A 64 -15.10 -6.18 13.50
N ALA A 65 -14.56 -5.71 12.38
CA ALA A 65 -14.91 -6.21 11.04
C ALA A 65 -14.59 -7.71 10.87
N GLN A 66 -13.43 -8.15 11.33
CA GLN A 66 -13.08 -9.57 11.37
C GLN A 66 -14.10 -10.39 12.16
N LYS A 67 -14.48 -9.92 13.37
CA LYS A 67 -15.37 -10.65 14.27
C LYS A 67 -16.83 -10.69 13.80
N LEU A 68 -17.33 -9.57 13.27
CA LEU A 68 -18.77 -9.42 12.95
C LEU A 68 -19.10 -9.72 11.50
N PHE A 69 -18.18 -9.42 10.58
CA PHE A 69 -18.41 -9.48 9.14
C PHE A 69 -17.53 -10.49 8.42
N GLY A 70 -16.64 -11.19 9.14
CA GLY A 70 -15.76 -12.19 8.55
C GLY A 70 -14.70 -11.61 7.62
N GLN A 71 -14.34 -10.31 7.80
CA GLN A 71 -13.29 -9.67 7.02
C GLN A 71 -12.00 -10.48 7.12
N LYS A 72 -11.44 -10.90 5.99
CA LYS A 72 -10.13 -11.54 5.94
C LYS A 72 -9.00 -10.54 6.16
N SER A 73 -7.94 -10.99 6.81
CA SER A 73 -6.83 -10.12 7.19
C SER A 73 -5.49 -10.75 6.86
N HIS A 74 -4.68 -10.00 6.12
CA HIS A 74 -3.30 -10.32 5.76
C HIS A 74 -2.36 -9.28 6.34
N VAL A 75 -1.28 -9.71 6.98
CA VAL A 75 -0.28 -8.79 7.56
C VAL A 75 1.11 -9.13 7.03
N PHE A 76 1.75 -8.14 6.42
CA PHE A 76 3.16 -8.16 5.99
C PHE A 76 3.96 -7.24 6.89
N ASP A 77 4.76 -7.80 7.79
CA ASP A 77 5.59 -7.03 8.70
C ASP A 77 6.82 -7.84 9.14
N ILE A 78 7.89 -7.14 9.48
CA ILE A 78 9.11 -7.77 10.02
C ILE A 78 8.95 -8.26 11.47
N ARG A 79 7.91 -7.77 12.17
CA ARG A 79 7.58 -8.12 13.54
C ARG A 79 6.19 -8.72 13.64
N LYS A 80 6.06 -9.77 14.44
CA LYS A 80 4.75 -10.34 14.78
C LYS A 80 4.13 -9.55 15.94
N HIS A 81 3.45 -8.45 15.63
CA HIS A 81 2.72 -7.61 16.57
C HIS A 81 1.24 -8.06 16.71
N GLU A 82 0.46 -7.40 17.58
CA GLU A 82 -0.92 -7.81 17.89
C GLU A 82 -1.79 -8.06 16.66
N MET A 83 -1.76 -7.17 15.66
CA MET A 83 -2.55 -7.37 14.42
C MET A 83 -2.05 -8.58 13.61
N ALA A 84 -0.75 -8.85 13.64
CA ALA A 84 -0.16 -10.02 12.98
C ALA A 84 -0.50 -11.34 13.69
N GLU A 85 -0.65 -11.32 15.02
CA GLU A 85 -1.09 -12.47 15.79
C GLU A 85 -2.56 -12.84 15.52
N ARG A 86 -3.39 -11.86 15.23
CA ARG A 86 -4.82 -12.00 14.94
C ARG A 86 -5.15 -12.22 13.49
N ALA A 87 -4.18 -11.97 12.59
CA ALA A 87 -4.38 -12.09 11.14
C ALA A 87 -4.64 -13.53 10.72
N ASP A 88 -5.48 -13.71 9.70
CA ASP A 88 -5.64 -15.02 9.04
C ASP A 88 -4.32 -15.49 8.43
N TYR A 89 -3.53 -14.52 7.92
CA TYR A 89 -2.22 -14.79 7.34
C TYR A 89 -1.19 -13.73 7.76
N PHE A 90 -0.07 -14.18 8.28
CA PHE A 90 1.10 -13.36 8.57
C PHE A 90 2.26 -13.73 7.67
N TYR A 91 2.86 -12.73 7.03
CA TYR A 91 4.02 -12.85 6.16
C TYR A 91 5.15 -12.00 6.75
N GLN A 92 6.35 -12.57 6.79
CA GLN A 92 7.52 -11.89 7.35
C GLN A 92 8.59 -11.70 6.26
N PRO A 93 8.49 -10.63 5.44
CA PRO A 93 9.49 -10.32 4.44
C PRO A 93 10.78 -9.84 5.09
N LYS A 94 11.92 -10.05 4.41
CA LYS A 94 13.15 -9.35 4.77
C LYS A 94 12.97 -7.84 4.61
N PRO A 95 13.56 -6.99 5.48
CA PRO A 95 13.42 -5.53 5.37
C PRO A 95 13.85 -5.00 4.00
N GLY A 96 13.07 -4.08 3.44
CA GLY A 96 13.41 -3.44 2.17
C GLY A 96 13.06 -4.22 0.91
N THR A 97 12.33 -5.33 1.04
CA THR A 97 11.97 -6.19 -0.11
C THR A 97 10.51 -6.07 -0.55
N ASP A 98 9.78 -5.09 -0.02
CA ASP A 98 8.33 -4.96 -0.26
C ASP A 98 8.00 -4.76 -1.74
N LEU A 99 8.79 -3.96 -2.46
CA LEU A 99 8.61 -3.75 -3.90
C LEU A 99 8.66 -5.07 -4.69
N VAL A 100 9.54 -5.99 -4.25
CA VAL A 100 9.77 -7.25 -4.98
C VAL A 100 8.56 -8.18 -4.90
N TRP A 101 8.02 -8.42 -3.69
CA TRP A 101 6.86 -9.29 -3.57
C TRP A 101 5.58 -8.65 -4.13
N LEU A 102 5.42 -7.32 -4.00
CA LEU A 102 4.30 -6.59 -4.61
C LEU A 102 4.34 -6.71 -6.13
N GLY A 103 5.51 -6.50 -6.74
CA GLY A 103 5.71 -6.66 -8.18
C GLY A 103 5.43 -8.09 -8.65
N ALA A 104 5.96 -9.10 -7.93
CA ALA A 104 5.75 -10.50 -8.27
C ALA A 104 4.28 -10.94 -8.16
N VAL A 105 3.58 -10.52 -7.09
CA VAL A 105 2.15 -10.80 -6.92
C VAL A 105 1.34 -10.16 -8.05
N THR A 106 1.63 -8.89 -8.37
CA THR A 106 0.92 -8.19 -9.45
C THR A 106 1.18 -8.84 -10.81
N LYS A 107 2.44 -9.18 -11.10
CA LYS A 107 2.79 -9.92 -12.32
C LYS A 107 2.05 -11.25 -12.42
N TYR A 108 2.06 -12.03 -11.35
CA TYR A 108 1.36 -13.33 -11.30
C TYR A 108 -0.14 -13.19 -11.58
N ILE A 109 -0.79 -12.15 -11.01
CA ILE A 109 -2.21 -11.86 -11.25
C ILE A 109 -2.45 -11.60 -12.74
N ILE A 110 -1.59 -10.83 -13.38
CA ILE A 110 -1.72 -10.51 -14.83
C ILE A 110 -1.44 -11.75 -15.68
N ASP A 111 -0.35 -12.46 -15.43
CA ASP A 111 0.07 -13.65 -16.20
C ASP A 111 -0.97 -14.78 -16.18
N ASN A 112 -1.79 -14.84 -15.11
CA ASN A 112 -2.83 -15.87 -14.95
C ASN A 112 -4.25 -15.36 -15.22
N ASP A 113 -4.40 -14.22 -15.90
CA ASP A 113 -5.71 -13.64 -16.25
C ASP A 113 -6.65 -13.41 -15.04
N LEU A 114 -6.09 -13.11 -13.87
CA LEU A 114 -6.83 -12.85 -12.63
C LEU A 114 -7.15 -11.36 -12.41
N HIS A 115 -6.67 -10.48 -13.28
CA HIS A 115 -6.87 -9.04 -13.20
C HIS A 115 -8.26 -8.61 -13.67
N ASP A 116 -8.71 -7.46 -13.21
CA ASP A 116 -10.00 -6.87 -13.61
C ASP A 116 -9.85 -6.14 -14.96
N LYS A 117 -10.04 -6.88 -16.08
CA LYS A 117 -9.89 -6.35 -17.45
C LYS A 117 -10.83 -5.17 -17.71
N ALA A 118 -12.07 -5.26 -17.27
CA ALA A 118 -13.06 -4.22 -17.51
C ALA A 118 -12.66 -2.91 -16.80
N PHE A 119 -12.17 -3.00 -15.58
CA PHE A 119 -11.65 -1.84 -14.84
C PHE A 119 -10.42 -1.25 -15.52
N LEU A 120 -9.48 -2.09 -15.97
CA LEU A 120 -8.26 -1.64 -16.63
C LEU A 120 -8.58 -0.92 -17.95
N ASP A 121 -9.44 -1.49 -18.78
CA ASP A 121 -9.82 -0.91 -20.07
C ASP A 121 -10.53 0.44 -19.93
N GLU A 122 -11.29 0.64 -18.84
CA GLU A 122 -12.07 1.88 -18.64
C GLU A 122 -11.27 2.97 -17.91
N TRP A 123 -10.34 2.58 -16.98
CA TRP A 123 -9.79 3.53 -16.00
C TRP A 123 -8.26 3.61 -15.96
N VAL A 124 -7.55 2.79 -16.71
CA VAL A 124 -6.08 2.72 -16.57
C VAL A 124 -5.39 2.94 -17.91
N ASP A 125 -4.56 3.98 -17.95
CA ASP A 125 -3.65 4.24 -19.07
C ASP A 125 -2.31 3.53 -18.85
N TYR A 126 -1.57 3.29 -19.94
CA TYR A 126 -0.20 2.75 -19.95
C TYR A 126 -0.05 1.37 -19.28
N PHE A 127 -1.09 0.53 -19.36
CA PHE A 127 -1.06 -0.80 -18.75
C PHE A 127 0.04 -1.71 -19.34
N ASP A 128 0.23 -1.67 -20.66
CA ASP A 128 1.23 -2.50 -21.35
C ASP A 128 2.67 -2.13 -20.94
N GLU A 129 2.96 -0.84 -20.80
CA GLU A 129 4.26 -0.35 -20.33
C GLU A 129 4.51 -0.76 -18.89
N TYR A 130 3.47 -0.66 -18.04
CA TYR A 130 3.56 -1.13 -16.67
C TYR A 130 3.81 -2.64 -16.62
N TYR A 131 3.08 -3.44 -17.36
CA TYR A 131 3.26 -4.89 -17.41
C TYR A 131 4.67 -5.27 -17.84
N LYS A 132 5.23 -4.63 -18.87
CA LYS A 132 6.63 -4.81 -19.28
C LYS A 132 7.62 -4.51 -18.15
N SER A 133 7.35 -3.50 -17.34
CA SER A 133 8.21 -3.15 -16.21
C SER A 133 8.24 -4.22 -15.10
N LEU A 134 7.26 -5.11 -15.07
CA LEU A 134 7.17 -6.22 -14.12
C LEU A 134 7.99 -7.44 -14.54
N GLU A 135 8.60 -7.48 -15.72
CA GLU A 135 9.35 -8.63 -16.23
C GLU A 135 10.36 -9.24 -15.23
N PRO A 136 11.15 -8.44 -14.49
CA PRO A 136 12.11 -8.98 -13.51
C PRO A 136 11.48 -9.61 -12.27
N PHE A 137 10.22 -9.32 -11.97
CA PHE A 137 9.57 -9.74 -10.73
C PHE A 137 8.90 -11.11 -10.90
N THR A 138 9.68 -12.16 -10.80
CA THR A 138 9.16 -13.55 -10.81
C THR A 138 8.85 -14.01 -9.39
N MET A 139 8.03 -15.05 -9.22
CA MET A 139 7.74 -15.63 -7.90
C MET A 139 8.99 -16.25 -7.27
N GLU A 140 9.87 -16.84 -8.08
CA GLU A 140 11.16 -17.39 -7.64
C GLU A 140 12.07 -16.29 -7.12
N PHE A 141 12.19 -15.19 -7.85
CA PHE A 141 12.96 -14.01 -7.40
C PHE A 141 12.38 -13.42 -6.12
N ALA A 142 11.05 -13.36 -5.99
CA ALA A 142 10.40 -12.89 -4.78
C ALA A 142 10.68 -13.81 -3.59
N GLU A 143 10.61 -15.12 -3.73
CA GLU A 143 10.93 -16.09 -2.69
C GLU A 143 12.37 -15.94 -2.20
N GLU A 144 13.33 -15.92 -3.11
CA GLU A 144 14.76 -15.78 -2.79
C GLU A 144 15.05 -14.46 -2.06
N THR A 145 14.49 -13.37 -2.58
CA THR A 145 14.75 -12.03 -2.07
C THR A 145 14.08 -11.78 -0.74
N THR A 146 12.80 -12.12 -0.61
CA THR A 146 11.98 -11.80 0.57
C THR A 146 12.06 -12.84 1.67
N GLY A 147 12.34 -14.09 1.32
CA GLY A 147 12.28 -15.24 2.22
C GLY A 147 10.84 -15.76 2.45
N ILE A 148 9.84 -15.23 1.76
CA ILE A 148 8.48 -15.74 1.82
C ILE A 148 8.32 -16.86 0.76
N PRO A 149 7.88 -18.07 1.14
CA PRO A 149 7.63 -19.15 0.19
C PRO A 149 6.68 -18.72 -0.93
N LYS A 150 7.03 -19.01 -2.17
CA LYS A 150 6.26 -18.59 -3.35
C LYS A 150 4.82 -19.08 -3.34
N GLU A 151 4.56 -20.27 -2.80
CA GLU A 151 3.21 -20.82 -2.68
C GLU A 151 2.31 -19.94 -1.79
N ARG A 152 2.90 -19.29 -0.79
CA ARG A 152 2.17 -18.35 0.08
C ARG A 152 1.86 -17.05 -0.66
N LEU A 153 2.77 -16.54 -1.48
CA LEU A 153 2.56 -15.36 -2.32
C LEU A 153 1.53 -15.64 -3.41
N ILE A 154 1.58 -16.82 -4.04
CA ILE A 154 0.59 -17.29 -5.02
C ILE A 154 -0.80 -17.36 -4.39
N LYS A 155 -0.91 -17.93 -3.18
CA LYS A 155 -2.17 -17.98 -2.46
C LYS A 155 -2.71 -16.57 -2.19
N PHE A 156 -1.86 -15.65 -1.74
CA PHE A 156 -2.22 -14.26 -1.51
C PHE A 156 -2.70 -13.58 -2.81
N ALA A 157 -2.01 -13.81 -3.94
CA ALA A 157 -2.42 -13.29 -5.24
C ALA A 157 -3.83 -13.73 -5.63
N HIS A 158 -4.14 -15.02 -5.46
CA HIS A 158 -5.49 -15.54 -5.72
C HIS A 158 -6.55 -14.96 -4.77
N GLU A 159 -6.22 -14.77 -3.50
CA GLU A 159 -7.15 -14.23 -2.52
C GLU A 159 -7.46 -12.75 -2.78
N VAL A 160 -6.43 -11.94 -3.11
CA VAL A 160 -6.60 -10.52 -3.47
C VAL A 160 -7.42 -10.38 -4.76
N ALA A 161 -7.10 -11.18 -5.78
CA ALA A 161 -7.80 -11.11 -7.07
C ALA A 161 -9.27 -11.54 -6.99
N LYS A 162 -9.61 -12.44 -6.07
CA LYS A 162 -10.98 -12.95 -5.89
C LYS A 162 -11.80 -12.18 -4.85
N ALA A 163 -11.16 -11.35 -4.03
CA ALA A 163 -11.86 -10.61 -2.99
C ALA A 163 -12.80 -9.58 -3.62
N GLU A 164 -14.01 -9.47 -3.09
CA GLU A 164 -15.01 -8.49 -3.53
C GLU A 164 -14.49 -7.06 -3.37
N SER A 165 -13.79 -6.79 -2.26
CA SER A 165 -13.14 -5.51 -2.00
C SER A 165 -11.90 -5.69 -1.11
N VAL A 166 -10.82 -4.98 -1.44
CA VAL A 166 -9.55 -5.02 -0.72
C VAL A 166 -9.13 -3.64 -0.26
N ALA A 167 -8.95 -3.47 1.05
CA ALA A 167 -8.34 -2.28 1.64
C ALA A 167 -6.87 -2.56 1.97
N ILE A 168 -5.95 -1.82 1.39
CA ILE A 168 -4.52 -1.92 1.73
C ILE A 168 -4.12 -0.73 2.58
N CYS A 169 -3.71 -1.01 3.81
CA CYS A 169 -3.19 -0.04 4.77
C CYS A 169 -1.68 -0.20 4.93
N TRP A 170 -0.94 0.89 4.88
CA TRP A 170 0.50 0.86 5.12
C TRP A 170 0.98 2.08 5.91
N ALA A 171 2.14 1.96 6.54
CA ALA A 171 2.73 3.03 7.30
C ALA A 171 4.23 3.21 6.98
N MET A 172 5.00 3.66 7.96
CA MET A 172 6.41 4.00 7.80
C MET A 172 7.30 2.80 7.49
N GLY A 173 6.90 1.58 7.83
CA GLY A 173 7.66 0.37 7.52
C GLY A 173 7.98 0.21 6.04
N ILE A 174 7.05 0.64 5.16
CA ILE A 174 7.28 0.70 3.71
C ILE A 174 7.97 2.00 3.29
N THR A 175 7.52 3.14 3.81
CA THR A 175 7.86 4.43 3.22
C THR A 175 9.14 5.06 3.74
N GLN A 176 9.69 4.60 4.86
CA GLN A 176 10.98 5.05 5.38
C GLN A 176 12.17 4.23 4.84
N GLN A 177 12.05 3.75 3.63
CA GLN A 177 13.09 3.03 2.91
C GLN A 177 13.53 3.84 1.67
N ASP A 178 14.69 3.50 1.10
CA ASP A 178 15.22 4.21 -0.08
C ASP A 178 14.25 4.14 -1.29
N ILE A 179 13.50 3.04 -1.40
CA ILE A 179 12.50 2.79 -2.46
C ILE A 179 11.05 2.97 -1.98
N GLY A 180 10.82 3.74 -0.89
CA GLY A 180 9.50 3.87 -0.28
C GLY A 180 8.41 4.44 -1.20
N SER A 181 8.77 5.37 -2.09
CA SER A 181 7.85 5.90 -3.11
C SER A 181 7.45 4.83 -4.12
N ASP A 182 8.39 3.99 -4.55
CA ASP A 182 8.13 2.94 -5.55
C ASP A 182 7.31 1.81 -4.94
N SER A 183 7.55 1.46 -3.68
CA SER A 183 6.71 0.51 -2.93
C SER A 183 5.27 1.01 -2.78
N SER A 184 5.07 2.30 -2.49
CA SER A 184 3.73 2.91 -2.44
C SER A 184 3.05 2.92 -3.82
N THR A 185 3.82 3.15 -4.90
CA THR A 185 3.35 3.03 -6.29
C THR A 185 2.92 1.59 -6.59
N ALA A 186 3.70 0.59 -6.17
CA ALA A 186 3.39 -0.82 -6.38
C ALA A 186 2.10 -1.26 -5.65
N ILE A 187 1.84 -0.74 -4.43
CA ILE A 187 0.57 -0.97 -3.73
C ILE A 187 -0.60 -0.42 -4.56
N SER A 188 -0.48 0.81 -5.05
CA SER A 188 -1.56 1.42 -5.85
C SER A 188 -1.78 0.66 -7.16
N ASN A 189 -0.71 0.22 -7.82
CA ASN A 189 -0.81 -0.57 -9.05
C ASN A 189 -1.48 -1.93 -8.81
N LEU A 190 -1.19 -2.60 -7.68
CA LEU A 190 -1.89 -3.83 -7.30
C LEU A 190 -3.39 -3.60 -7.16
N LEU A 191 -3.80 -2.49 -6.52
CA LEU A 191 -5.21 -2.12 -6.37
C LEU A 191 -5.86 -1.78 -7.73
N LEU A 192 -5.14 -1.11 -8.63
CA LEU A 192 -5.62 -0.82 -10.00
C LEU A 192 -5.81 -2.11 -10.80
N VAL A 193 -4.83 -2.99 -10.80
CA VAL A 193 -4.87 -4.26 -11.54
C VAL A 193 -6.01 -5.18 -11.08
N THR A 194 -6.37 -5.09 -9.81
CA THR A 194 -7.45 -5.89 -9.22
C THR A 194 -8.78 -5.15 -9.11
N GLY A 195 -8.91 -3.96 -9.72
CA GLY A 195 -10.13 -3.15 -9.70
C GLY A 195 -10.58 -2.74 -8.30
N ASN A 196 -9.65 -2.58 -7.36
CA ASN A 196 -9.93 -2.23 -5.96
C ASN A 196 -9.90 -0.73 -5.68
N TYR A 197 -10.33 0.07 -6.65
CA TYR A 197 -10.72 1.46 -6.48
C TYR A 197 -12.20 1.63 -6.85
N ARG A 198 -12.85 2.69 -6.36
CA ARG A 198 -14.27 3.02 -6.62
C ARG A 198 -15.28 1.98 -6.09
N LYS A 199 -14.88 1.10 -5.20
CA LYS A 199 -15.76 0.15 -4.52
C LYS A 199 -15.85 0.51 -3.02
N PRO A 200 -17.02 0.37 -2.36
CA PRO A 200 -17.10 0.56 -0.91
C PRO A 200 -16.10 -0.32 -0.15
N GLY A 201 -15.34 0.29 0.74
CA GLY A 201 -14.33 -0.40 1.54
C GLY A 201 -13.00 -0.68 0.85
N ALA A 202 -12.94 -0.68 -0.49
CA ALA A 202 -11.70 -0.91 -1.22
C ALA A 202 -10.83 0.34 -1.32
N GLY A 203 -9.53 0.16 -1.53
CA GLY A 203 -8.61 1.22 -1.87
C GLY A 203 -7.35 1.30 -1.02
N ALA A 204 -6.67 2.42 -1.17
CA ALA A 204 -5.39 2.76 -0.58
C ALA A 204 -5.57 3.59 0.70
N TYR A 205 -4.98 3.13 1.80
CA TYR A 205 -5.08 3.79 3.11
C TYR A 205 -3.69 4.00 3.72
N PRO A 206 -2.99 5.08 3.33
CA PRO A 206 -1.70 5.44 3.90
C PRO A 206 -1.85 5.97 5.33
N LEU A 207 -1.69 5.11 6.34
CA LEU A 207 -1.82 5.47 7.75
C LEU A 207 -0.76 6.49 8.15
N ARG A 208 -1.20 7.70 8.54
CA ARG A 208 -0.30 8.81 8.86
C ARG A 208 0.26 8.68 10.27
N GLY A 209 1.54 9.05 10.44
CA GLY A 209 2.23 8.91 11.73
C GLY A 209 1.97 10.05 12.71
N HIS A 210 1.68 11.25 12.22
CA HIS A 210 1.44 12.44 13.05
C HIS A 210 -0.04 12.82 13.06
N ASN A 211 -0.47 13.45 14.15
CA ASN A 211 -1.83 13.94 14.28
C ASN A 211 -2.14 14.99 13.20
N ASN A 212 -3.22 14.76 12.45
CA ASN A 212 -3.72 15.66 11.41
C ASN A 212 -2.65 16.14 10.41
N VAL A 213 -1.70 15.27 10.06
CA VAL A 213 -0.63 15.63 9.11
C VAL A 213 -1.18 15.97 7.72
N GLN A 214 -2.32 15.39 7.33
CA GLN A 214 -3.01 15.74 6.10
C GLN A 214 -3.49 17.18 6.13
N GLY A 215 -4.25 17.57 7.16
CA GLY A 215 -4.73 18.94 7.31
C GLY A 215 -3.59 19.96 7.43
N CYS A 216 -2.49 19.62 8.10
CA CYS A 216 -1.31 20.47 8.11
C CYS A 216 -0.73 20.70 6.72
N SER A 217 -0.69 19.65 5.88
CA SER A 217 -0.22 19.76 4.50
C SER A 217 -1.18 20.59 3.64
N ASP A 218 -2.49 20.39 3.80
CA ASP A 218 -3.53 21.16 3.10
C ASP A 218 -3.47 22.66 3.41
N MET A 219 -3.06 22.99 4.64
CA MET A 219 -2.89 24.38 5.11
C MET A 219 -1.49 24.95 4.83
N GLY A 220 -0.71 24.33 3.96
CA GLY A 220 0.58 24.87 3.50
C GLY A 220 1.75 24.67 4.47
N SER A 221 1.70 23.69 5.39
CA SER A 221 2.85 23.35 6.26
C SER A 221 3.96 22.58 5.52
N MET A 222 4.04 22.76 4.20
CA MET A 222 5.06 22.19 3.32
C MET A 222 6.03 23.29 2.89
N PRO A 223 7.34 23.02 2.81
CA PRO A 223 8.34 24.07 2.51
C PRO A 223 8.30 24.60 1.08
N ASP A 224 7.61 23.90 0.20
CA ASP A 224 7.52 24.14 -1.24
C ASP A 224 6.09 24.41 -1.74
N GLN A 225 5.13 24.57 -0.79
CA GLN A 225 3.73 24.74 -1.15
C GLN A 225 3.00 25.71 -0.22
N PHE A 226 2.12 26.51 -0.79
CA PHE A 226 1.12 27.29 -0.09
C PHE A 226 -0.11 26.45 0.28
N PRO A 227 -1.08 26.98 1.07
CA PRO A 227 -2.35 26.33 1.31
C PRO A 227 -3.02 25.89 -0.01
N GLY A 228 -3.59 24.68 -0.02
CA GLY A 228 -4.20 24.09 -1.22
C GLY A 228 -3.20 23.55 -2.25
N TYR A 229 -1.96 23.28 -1.82
CA TYR A 229 -0.89 22.68 -2.65
C TYR A 229 -0.38 23.55 -3.79
N GLN A 230 -0.61 24.85 -3.73
CA GLN A 230 -0.08 25.81 -4.71
C GLN A 230 1.45 25.89 -4.55
N LEU A 231 2.19 25.73 -5.65
CA LEU A 231 3.65 25.75 -5.62
C LEU A 231 4.18 27.17 -5.29
N VAL A 232 5.27 27.24 -4.52
CA VAL A 232 5.93 28.52 -4.17
C VAL A 232 6.57 29.20 -5.38
N THR A 233 6.79 28.44 -6.43
CA THR A 233 7.44 28.89 -7.70
C THR A 233 6.46 29.31 -8.79
N ASP A 234 5.17 29.30 -8.52
CA ASP A 234 4.13 29.71 -9.48
C ASP A 234 3.87 31.20 -9.47
#